data_46bc61e6775b2dab089baaf6a87ab14f
#
_entry.id   46bc61e6775b2dab089baaf6a87ab14f
#
_cell.length_a   1.000
_cell.length_b   1.000
_cell.length_c   1.000
_cell.angle_alpha   90.00
_cell.angle_beta   90.00
_cell.angle_gamma   90.00
#
_symmetry.space_group_name_H-M   'P 1'
#
loop_
_entity.id
_entity.type
_entity.pdbx_description
1 polymer ?
#
loop_
_entity_poly.entity_id
_entity_poly.type
_entity_poly.pdbx_seq_one_letter_code
_entity_poly.pdbx_strand_id
1 'polypeptide(L)'
;VEAMKDGEVILLENTRFRPEETKNGEAFSKDLASICDVFVNDAFGTAHRAHCSNVGVAQLVDTAVVGYLMQKEIDFLGNAVENPVRPFVAILGGAKVADKLNVISNLLEKCDTLIIGGGMAYTFLKAKGYEIGNSLVDETKIDYCKEMMEKAEKLGKKLLLPVDSVMVDAFPNPIDAPVEVEVYDADKMPADREGCDIGPKTQALFADAVKTAKTVVWNGPMGVFENPTLAAGTLAVAKALAAVSYTHL
;
A
#
# COMPACT_ATOMS: atom_id res chain seq x y z
N VAL A 1 -7.67 30.14 21.46
CA VAL A 1 -6.53 29.62 22.26
C VAL A 1 -6.24 30.57 23.44
N GLU A 2 -6.06 31.87 23.23
CA GLU A 2 -5.73 32.83 24.30
C GLU A 2 -6.69 32.83 25.53
N ALA A 3 -7.95 32.46 25.32
CA ALA A 3 -8.96 32.38 26.37
C ALA A 3 -9.03 31.01 27.07
N MET A 4 -8.25 30.01 26.61
CA MET A 4 -8.25 28.66 27.17
C MET A 4 -7.64 28.63 28.58
N LYS A 5 -8.19 27.78 29.41
CA LYS A 5 -7.69 27.49 30.77
C LYS A 5 -6.98 26.12 30.76
N ASP A 6 -6.20 25.89 31.81
CA ASP A 6 -5.54 24.59 31.99
C ASP A 6 -6.53 23.42 31.95
N GLY A 7 -6.21 22.41 31.15
CA GLY A 7 -7.03 21.20 30.95
C GLY A 7 -8.14 21.34 29.90
N GLU A 8 -8.35 22.51 29.32
CA GLU A 8 -9.30 22.67 28.22
C GLU A 8 -8.76 22.12 26.89
N VAL A 9 -9.66 21.65 26.03
CA VAL A 9 -9.35 21.09 24.72
C VAL A 9 -10.13 21.84 23.65
N ILE A 10 -9.46 22.17 22.57
CA ILE A 10 -10.08 22.77 21.39
C ILE A 10 -9.83 21.87 20.17
N LEU A 11 -10.87 21.61 19.39
CA LEU A 11 -10.77 20.97 18.10
C LEU A 11 -10.86 22.05 17.02
N LEU A 12 -9.81 22.19 16.23
CA LEU A 12 -9.82 23.09 15.09
C LEU A 12 -10.65 22.51 13.95
N GLU A 13 -11.14 23.40 13.09
CA GLU A 13 -11.82 23.02 11.86
C GLU A 13 -10.85 22.31 10.90
N ASN A 14 -11.41 21.59 9.92
CA ASN A 14 -10.66 20.88 8.92
C ASN A 14 -9.63 21.80 8.22
N THR A 15 -8.36 21.54 8.46
CA THR A 15 -7.26 22.35 7.92
C THR A 15 -7.26 22.42 6.40
N ARG A 16 -7.81 21.40 5.71
CA ARG A 16 -7.89 21.35 4.25
C ARG A 16 -8.98 22.25 3.65
N PHE A 17 -9.80 22.92 4.47
CA PHE A 17 -10.62 24.03 4.00
C PHE A 17 -9.80 25.26 3.62
N ARG A 18 -8.55 25.32 4.08
CA ARG A 18 -7.56 26.33 3.68
C ARG A 18 -6.76 25.80 2.48
N PRO A 19 -6.77 26.50 1.33
CA PRO A 19 -6.01 26.07 0.13
C PRO A 19 -4.50 25.99 0.36
N GLU A 20 -3.99 26.74 1.32
CA GLU A 20 -2.57 26.79 1.70
C GLU A 20 -2.10 25.49 2.36
N GLU A 21 -2.99 24.75 3.02
CA GLU A 21 -2.66 23.56 3.81
C GLU A 21 -1.83 22.54 3.01
N THR A 22 -2.32 22.11 1.85
CA THR A 22 -1.67 21.07 1.03
C THR A 22 -0.43 21.59 0.29
N LYS A 23 -0.22 22.90 0.25
CA LYS A 23 0.91 23.54 -0.41
C LYS A 23 2.03 23.91 0.59
N ASN A 24 1.86 23.57 1.85
CA ASN A 24 2.76 23.98 2.94
C ASN A 24 3.00 25.50 2.98
N GLY A 25 1.90 26.27 2.80
CA GLY A 25 1.96 27.72 2.70
C GLY A 25 2.46 28.40 3.98
N GLU A 26 3.44 29.30 3.85
CA GLU A 26 4.15 29.92 4.98
C GLU A 26 3.22 30.66 5.94
N ALA A 27 2.26 31.44 5.41
CA ALA A 27 1.34 32.23 6.25
C ALA A 27 0.49 31.33 7.17
N PHE A 28 -0.13 30.28 6.60
CA PHE A 28 -0.95 29.38 7.40
C PHE A 28 -0.11 28.51 8.36
N SER A 29 1.10 28.13 7.98
CA SER A 29 2.03 27.44 8.87
C SER A 29 2.40 28.31 10.07
N LYS A 30 2.62 29.64 9.88
CA LYS A 30 2.85 30.60 10.97
C LYS A 30 1.62 30.77 11.86
N ASP A 31 0.42 30.85 11.27
CA ASP A 31 -0.84 30.92 12.03
C ASP A 31 -0.96 29.72 12.97
N LEU A 32 -0.71 28.50 12.48
CA LEU A 32 -0.76 27.28 13.28
C LEU A 32 0.34 27.25 14.36
N ALA A 33 1.56 27.65 14.03
CA ALA A 33 2.67 27.71 14.99
C ALA A 33 2.43 28.74 16.09
N SER A 34 1.75 29.85 15.79
CA SER A 34 1.49 30.94 16.76
C SER A 34 0.54 30.54 17.90
N ILE A 35 -0.16 29.43 17.79
CA ILE A 35 -1.15 28.98 18.77
C ILE A 35 -0.67 27.78 19.61
N CYS A 36 0.59 27.34 19.48
CA CYS A 36 1.13 26.24 20.27
C CYS A 36 2.60 26.45 20.65
N ASP A 37 2.99 26.00 21.83
CA ASP A 37 4.38 25.99 22.32
C ASP A 37 5.09 24.69 21.94
N VAL A 38 4.34 23.60 21.88
CA VAL A 38 4.81 22.25 21.53
C VAL A 38 3.91 21.66 20.45
N PHE A 39 4.50 21.21 19.38
CA PHE A 39 3.80 20.48 18.33
C PHE A 39 4.01 18.97 18.48
N VAL A 40 2.91 18.22 18.47
CA VAL A 40 2.94 16.75 18.51
C VAL A 40 2.32 16.21 17.24
N ASN A 41 3.11 15.54 16.39
CA ASN A 41 2.57 14.80 15.24
C ASN A 41 2.19 13.39 15.67
N ASP A 42 0.90 13.08 15.67
CA ASP A 42 0.38 11.75 15.96
C ASP A 42 -0.54 11.22 14.83
N ALA A 43 -0.32 11.70 13.60
CA ALA A 43 -1.10 11.40 12.42
C ALA A 43 -0.25 10.66 11.37
N PHE A 44 -0.05 9.35 11.55
CA PHE A 44 0.77 8.52 10.66
C PHE A 44 0.30 8.57 9.20
N GLY A 45 -1.01 8.51 8.95
CA GLY A 45 -1.57 8.50 7.60
C GLY A 45 -1.23 9.73 6.74
N THR A 46 -0.85 10.86 7.37
CA THR A 46 -0.45 12.11 6.67
C THR A 46 1.03 12.44 6.81
N ALA A 47 1.79 11.66 7.57
CA ALA A 47 3.18 11.95 7.89
C ALA A 47 4.11 11.99 6.67
N HIS A 48 3.75 11.33 5.58
CA HIS A 48 4.49 11.32 4.31
C HIS A 48 4.26 12.58 3.45
N ARG A 49 3.39 13.50 3.87
CA ARG A 49 3.03 14.72 3.13
C ARG A 49 3.72 15.94 3.73
N ALA A 50 4.09 16.90 2.87
CA ALA A 50 4.55 18.20 3.30
C ALA A 50 3.37 19.20 3.31
N HIS A 51 2.62 19.25 4.42
CA HIS A 51 1.49 20.16 4.64
C HIS A 51 1.78 21.17 5.76
N CYS A 52 0.97 22.24 5.84
CA CYS A 52 1.12 23.23 6.92
C CYS A 52 0.96 22.60 8.30
N SER A 53 -0.05 21.73 8.47
CA SER A 53 -0.40 21.11 9.75
C SER A 53 0.55 19.99 10.21
N ASN A 54 1.57 19.64 9.42
CA ASN A 54 2.62 18.73 9.85
C ASN A 54 4.02 19.32 9.65
N VAL A 55 4.54 19.41 8.42
CA VAL A 55 5.89 19.94 8.17
C VAL A 55 5.98 21.42 8.47
N GLY A 56 5.01 22.23 8.03
CA GLY A 56 5.06 23.68 8.18
C GLY A 56 5.09 24.13 9.64
N VAL A 57 4.15 23.63 10.46
CA VAL A 57 4.12 23.96 11.89
C VAL A 57 5.33 23.40 12.63
N ALA A 58 5.76 22.17 12.33
CA ALA A 58 6.91 21.55 13.00
C ALA A 58 8.23 22.30 12.79
N GLN A 59 8.39 22.99 11.67
CA GLN A 59 9.59 23.80 11.37
C GLN A 59 9.61 25.17 12.06
N LEU A 60 8.49 25.62 12.61
CA LEU A 60 8.32 26.95 13.17
C LEU A 60 8.17 26.97 14.69
N VAL A 61 8.04 25.83 15.33
CA VAL A 61 7.99 25.71 16.79
C VAL A 61 9.33 25.25 17.35
N ASP A 62 9.65 25.65 18.59
CA ASP A 62 10.91 25.26 19.22
C ASP A 62 10.94 23.74 19.56
N THR A 63 9.78 23.15 19.85
CA THR A 63 9.68 21.75 20.22
C THR A 63 8.66 21.05 19.34
N ALA A 64 9.14 20.14 18.49
CA ALA A 64 8.31 19.27 17.66
C ALA A 64 8.66 17.80 17.96
N VAL A 65 7.65 17.00 18.31
CA VAL A 65 7.80 15.59 18.69
C VAL A 65 6.77 14.72 17.99
N VAL A 66 6.95 13.40 18.05
CA VAL A 66 5.93 12.43 17.64
C VAL A 66 5.08 11.99 18.81
N GLY A 67 3.79 11.70 18.56
CA GLY A 67 2.91 11.11 19.54
C GLY A 67 3.04 9.59 19.62
N TYR A 68 2.30 8.99 20.54
CA TYR A 68 2.38 7.54 20.81
C TYR A 68 1.89 6.67 19.65
N LEU A 69 0.92 7.13 18.85
CA LEU A 69 0.49 6.41 17.66
C LEU A 69 1.62 6.35 16.62
N MET A 70 2.23 7.50 16.34
CA MET A 70 3.38 7.60 15.44
C MET A 70 4.55 6.75 15.95
N GLN A 71 4.87 6.81 17.25
CA GLN A 71 5.92 6.00 17.85
C GLN A 71 5.66 4.50 17.63
N LYS A 72 4.42 4.05 17.86
CA LYS A 72 4.05 2.65 17.63
C LYS A 72 4.23 2.23 16.18
N GLU A 73 3.82 3.05 15.22
CA GLU A 73 4.01 2.77 13.79
C GLU A 73 5.50 2.73 13.42
N ILE A 74 6.32 3.64 13.96
CA ILE A 74 7.77 3.66 13.76
C ILE A 74 8.40 2.38 14.33
N ASP A 75 8.03 2.00 15.56
CA ASP A 75 8.57 0.82 16.23
C ASP A 75 8.24 -0.48 15.48
N PHE A 76 7.00 -0.62 15.01
CA PHE A 76 6.58 -1.83 14.29
C PHE A 76 7.05 -1.84 12.84
N LEU A 77 6.71 -0.81 12.05
CA LEU A 77 7.04 -0.80 10.62
C LEU A 77 8.52 -0.50 10.36
N GLY A 78 9.10 0.45 11.10
CA GLY A 78 10.50 0.79 10.98
C GLY A 78 11.39 -0.43 11.27
N ASN A 79 11.20 -1.08 12.41
CA ASN A 79 11.96 -2.27 12.78
C ASN A 79 11.70 -3.46 11.84
N ALA A 80 10.43 -3.68 11.43
CA ALA A 80 10.10 -4.75 10.50
C ALA A 80 10.80 -4.61 9.13
N VAL A 81 11.07 -3.38 8.70
CA VAL A 81 11.71 -3.10 7.40
C VAL A 81 13.23 -3.00 7.52
N GLU A 82 13.75 -2.37 8.61
CA GLU A 82 15.20 -2.16 8.76
C GLU A 82 15.91 -3.37 9.35
N ASN A 83 15.29 -4.08 10.29
CA ASN A 83 15.87 -5.22 11.01
C ASN A 83 14.94 -6.44 11.00
N PRO A 84 14.50 -6.94 9.84
CA PRO A 84 13.53 -8.04 9.77
C PRO A 84 14.12 -9.35 10.29
N VAL A 85 13.29 -10.14 10.98
CA VAL A 85 13.57 -11.57 11.18
C VAL A 85 13.28 -12.27 9.86
N ARG A 86 14.28 -12.96 9.31
CA ARG A 86 14.16 -13.58 7.98
C ARG A 86 13.63 -15.02 8.05
N PRO A 87 12.88 -15.48 7.02
CA PRO A 87 12.60 -14.80 5.75
C PRO A 87 11.62 -13.62 5.90
N PHE A 88 11.90 -12.51 5.21
CA PHE A 88 11.05 -11.33 5.15
C PHE A 88 10.26 -11.31 3.84
N VAL A 89 8.94 -11.36 3.93
CA VAL A 89 8.02 -11.26 2.79
C VAL A 89 7.33 -9.89 2.82
N ALA A 90 7.47 -9.14 1.74
CA ALA A 90 6.71 -7.91 1.53
C ALA A 90 5.58 -8.18 0.53
N ILE A 91 4.37 -7.68 0.82
CA ILE A 91 3.19 -7.84 -0.04
C ILE A 91 2.69 -6.45 -0.41
N LEU A 92 2.63 -6.18 -1.71
CA LEU A 92 2.08 -4.96 -2.25
C LEU A 92 0.90 -5.28 -3.18
N GLY A 93 -0.23 -4.69 -2.89
CA GLY A 93 -1.45 -4.77 -3.69
C GLY A 93 -2.03 -3.39 -3.96
N GLY A 94 -3.30 -3.36 -4.42
CA GLY A 94 -4.00 -2.15 -4.78
C GLY A 94 -3.95 -1.83 -6.27
N ALA A 95 -4.54 -0.69 -6.68
CA ALA A 95 -4.84 -0.41 -8.08
C ALA A 95 -3.64 0.10 -8.89
N LYS A 96 -2.85 1.04 -8.34
CA LYS A 96 -1.90 1.84 -9.12
C LYS A 96 -0.45 1.53 -8.78
N VAL A 97 0.33 1.12 -9.77
CA VAL A 97 1.79 0.92 -9.62
C VAL A 97 2.52 2.25 -9.41
N ALA A 98 2.06 3.34 -10.05
CA ALA A 98 2.70 4.66 -9.95
C ALA A 98 2.82 5.18 -8.53
N ASP A 99 1.83 4.90 -7.68
CA ASP A 99 1.80 5.36 -6.29
C ASP A 99 2.83 4.62 -5.38
N LYS A 100 3.41 3.51 -5.88
CA LYS A 100 4.28 2.61 -5.10
C LYS A 100 5.68 2.41 -5.68
N LEU A 101 6.09 3.20 -6.65
CA LEU A 101 7.38 3.02 -7.36
C LEU A 101 8.58 2.95 -6.39
N ASN A 102 8.72 3.96 -5.53
CA ASN A 102 9.81 4.00 -4.57
C ASN A 102 9.70 2.88 -3.52
N VAL A 103 8.48 2.52 -3.15
CA VAL A 103 8.22 1.43 -2.18
C VAL A 103 8.66 0.09 -2.76
N ILE A 104 8.33 -0.21 -4.02
CA ILE A 104 8.74 -1.44 -4.74
C ILE A 104 10.26 -1.53 -4.77
N SER A 105 10.94 -0.48 -5.26
CA SER A 105 12.39 -0.45 -5.39
C SER A 105 13.10 -0.64 -4.04
N ASN A 106 12.63 0.05 -2.99
CA ASN A 106 13.22 -0.03 -1.65
C ASN A 106 12.98 -1.39 -0.98
N LEU A 107 11.77 -1.96 -1.11
CA LEU A 107 11.46 -3.26 -0.54
C LEU A 107 12.21 -4.39 -1.20
N LEU A 108 12.47 -4.32 -2.52
CA LEU A 108 13.30 -5.31 -3.22
C LEU A 108 14.72 -5.40 -2.64
N GLU A 109 15.28 -4.31 -2.13
CA GLU A 109 16.60 -4.32 -1.48
C GLU A 109 16.55 -4.98 -0.09
N LYS A 110 15.43 -4.91 0.60
CA LYS A 110 15.28 -5.30 1.99
C LYS A 110 14.63 -6.67 2.21
N CYS A 111 13.61 -7.03 1.44
CA CYS A 111 12.90 -8.30 1.58
C CYS A 111 13.63 -9.48 0.93
N ASP A 112 13.21 -10.70 1.27
CA ASP A 112 13.64 -11.93 0.59
C ASP A 112 12.67 -12.30 -0.53
N THR A 113 11.39 -11.97 -0.34
CA THR A 113 10.33 -12.17 -1.34
C THR A 113 9.44 -10.94 -1.38
N LEU A 114 9.20 -10.41 -2.58
CA LEU A 114 8.21 -9.38 -2.85
C LEU A 114 7.05 -10.00 -3.62
N ILE A 115 5.84 -9.86 -3.08
CA ILE A 115 4.59 -10.28 -3.71
C ILE A 115 3.90 -9.04 -4.27
N ILE A 116 3.52 -9.06 -5.55
CA ILE A 116 2.74 -8.02 -6.20
C ILE A 116 1.37 -8.58 -6.55
N GLY A 117 0.32 -7.97 -6.00
CA GLY A 117 -1.08 -8.32 -6.27
C GLY A 117 -1.91 -7.10 -6.63
N GLY A 118 -3.24 -7.28 -6.70
CA GLY A 118 -4.18 -6.22 -7.07
C GLY A 118 -4.02 -5.73 -8.49
N GLY A 119 -4.68 -4.64 -8.84
CA GLY A 119 -4.67 -4.06 -10.18
C GLY A 119 -3.27 -3.68 -10.69
N MET A 120 -2.37 -3.30 -9.79
CA MET A 120 -0.99 -2.98 -10.16
C MET A 120 -0.22 -4.17 -10.76
N ALA A 121 -0.62 -5.41 -10.46
CA ALA A 121 0.02 -6.60 -10.99
C ALA A 121 -0.13 -6.73 -12.51
N TYR A 122 -1.22 -6.23 -13.09
CA TYR A 122 -1.43 -6.30 -14.54
C TYR A 122 -0.42 -5.47 -15.33
N THR A 123 0.08 -4.36 -14.77
CA THR A 123 1.19 -3.62 -15.40
C THR A 123 2.46 -4.48 -15.45
N PHE A 124 2.77 -5.26 -14.41
CA PHE A 124 3.88 -6.22 -14.43
C PHE A 124 3.65 -7.37 -15.41
N LEU A 125 2.43 -7.91 -15.49
CA LEU A 125 2.09 -8.96 -16.46
C LEU A 125 2.21 -8.46 -17.90
N LYS A 126 1.76 -7.23 -18.18
CA LYS A 126 1.97 -6.58 -19.48
C LYS A 126 3.46 -6.38 -19.77
N ALA A 127 4.25 -5.98 -18.79
CA ALA A 127 5.71 -5.87 -18.90
C ALA A 127 6.40 -7.21 -19.23
N LYS A 128 5.82 -8.35 -18.79
CA LYS A 128 6.24 -9.71 -19.20
C LYS A 128 5.85 -10.07 -20.63
N GLY A 129 5.04 -9.26 -21.30
CA GLY A 129 4.54 -9.51 -22.64
C GLY A 129 3.22 -10.30 -22.68
N TYR A 130 2.49 -10.42 -21.57
CA TYR A 130 1.19 -11.09 -21.54
C TYR A 130 0.08 -10.13 -21.99
N GLU A 131 -0.94 -10.69 -22.65
CA GLU A 131 -2.20 -9.98 -22.85
C GLU A 131 -2.99 -9.99 -21.54
N ILE A 132 -3.58 -8.85 -21.20
CA ILE A 132 -4.24 -8.61 -19.91
C ILE A 132 -5.73 -8.22 -20.05
N GLY A 133 -6.26 -8.30 -21.27
CA GLY A 133 -7.62 -7.87 -21.60
C GLY A 133 -7.85 -6.39 -21.28
N ASN A 134 -9.01 -6.09 -20.69
CA ASN A 134 -9.39 -4.75 -20.24
C ASN A 134 -8.88 -4.43 -18.83
N SER A 135 -8.00 -5.26 -18.26
CA SER A 135 -7.49 -5.05 -16.91
C SER A 135 -6.73 -3.73 -16.76
N LEU A 136 -6.76 -3.20 -15.55
CA LEU A 136 -6.10 -1.95 -15.21
C LEU A 136 -4.60 -2.00 -15.55
N VAL A 137 -4.11 -1.03 -16.31
CA VAL A 137 -2.69 -0.92 -16.69
C VAL A 137 -2.22 0.52 -16.65
N ASP A 138 -0.98 0.72 -16.25
CA ASP A 138 -0.26 1.98 -16.40
C ASP A 138 0.81 1.83 -17.48
N GLU A 139 0.45 2.18 -18.71
CA GLU A 139 1.34 2.07 -19.91
C GLU A 139 2.65 2.83 -19.70
N THR A 140 2.65 3.91 -18.93
CA THR A 140 3.84 4.73 -18.68
C THR A 140 4.85 4.06 -17.74
N LYS A 141 4.47 2.95 -17.11
CA LYS A 141 5.25 2.24 -16.08
C LYS A 141 5.70 0.84 -16.50
N ILE A 142 5.43 0.43 -17.72
CA ILE A 142 5.84 -0.88 -18.24
C ILE A 142 7.35 -1.07 -18.15
N ASP A 143 8.13 -0.07 -18.60
CA ASP A 143 9.60 -0.16 -18.56
C ASP A 143 10.13 -0.18 -17.13
N TYR A 144 9.52 0.58 -16.22
CA TYR A 144 9.83 0.50 -14.80
C TYR A 144 9.57 -0.91 -14.23
N CYS A 145 8.45 -1.55 -14.58
CA CYS A 145 8.15 -2.91 -14.14
C CYS A 145 9.18 -3.92 -14.66
N LYS A 146 9.66 -3.78 -15.90
CA LYS A 146 10.77 -4.60 -16.43
C LYS A 146 12.04 -4.40 -15.62
N GLU A 147 12.41 -3.15 -15.36
CA GLU A 147 13.57 -2.81 -14.54
C GLU A 147 13.50 -3.44 -13.13
N MET A 148 12.32 -3.41 -12.49
CA MET A 148 12.14 -4.01 -11.16
C MET A 148 12.21 -5.54 -11.18
N MET A 149 11.73 -6.20 -12.24
CA MET A 149 11.90 -7.64 -12.41
C MET A 149 13.38 -8.01 -12.60
N GLU A 150 14.13 -7.27 -13.43
CA GLU A 150 15.58 -7.47 -13.58
C GLU A 150 16.35 -7.16 -12.30
N LYS A 151 15.95 -6.11 -11.57
CA LYS A 151 16.53 -5.78 -10.25
C LYS A 151 16.35 -6.92 -9.27
N ALA A 152 15.16 -7.51 -9.21
CA ALA A 152 14.89 -8.66 -8.34
C ALA A 152 15.82 -9.83 -8.69
N GLU A 153 15.97 -10.16 -9.97
CA GLU A 153 16.89 -11.21 -10.44
C GLU A 153 18.35 -10.92 -10.04
N LYS A 154 18.85 -9.71 -10.33
CA LYS A 154 20.22 -9.28 -10.00
C LYS A 154 20.51 -9.34 -8.50
N LEU A 155 19.51 -9.06 -7.66
CA LEU A 155 19.62 -9.14 -6.20
C LEU A 155 19.40 -10.55 -5.64
N GLY A 156 19.04 -11.54 -6.48
CA GLY A 156 18.68 -12.88 -6.04
C GLY A 156 17.41 -12.94 -5.19
N LYS A 157 16.49 -11.97 -5.38
CA LYS A 157 15.23 -11.87 -4.64
C LYS A 157 14.09 -12.53 -5.42
N LYS A 158 13.12 -13.07 -4.69
CA LYS A 158 11.91 -13.62 -5.30
C LYS A 158 10.90 -12.48 -5.53
N LEU A 159 10.51 -12.24 -6.77
CA LEU A 159 9.40 -11.39 -7.14
C LEU A 159 8.26 -12.28 -7.62
N LEU A 160 7.19 -12.38 -6.84
CA LEU A 160 6.03 -13.21 -7.15
C LEU A 160 4.92 -12.35 -7.76
N LEU A 161 4.49 -12.74 -8.94
CA LEU A 161 3.38 -12.16 -9.69
C LEU A 161 2.24 -13.19 -9.81
N PRO A 162 0.99 -12.76 -10.05
CA PRO A 162 -0.11 -13.67 -10.32
C PRO A 162 0.19 -14.60 -11.49
N VAL A 163 -0.18 -15.89 -11.32
CA VAL A 163 -0.08 -16.92 -12.35
C VAL A 163 -1.44 -17.25 -12.94
N ASP A 164 -2.51 -16.82 -12.28
CA ASP A 164 -3.89 -16.84 -12.75
C ASP A 164 -4.67 -15.66 -12.17
N SER A 165 -5.80 -15.32 -12.78
CA SER A 165 -6.63 -14.19 -12.38
C SER A 165 -8.11 -14.57 -12.44
N VAL A 166 -8.88 -14.03 -11.50
CA VAL A 166 -10.34 -14.00 -11.53
C VAL A 166 -10.75 -12.79 -12.36
N MET A 167 -11.46 -13.02 -13.44
CA MET A 167 -11.86 -12.03 -14.43
C MET A 167 -13.37 -11.90 -14.50
N VAL A 168 -13.83 -10.69 -14.83
CA VAL A 168 -15.23 -10.32 -15.02
C VAL A 168 -15.45 -9.76 -16.43
N ASP A 169 -16.69 -9.72 -16.90
CA ASP A 169 -17.07 -9.08 -18.17
C ASP A 169 -16.93 -7.55 -18.09
N ALA A 170 -17.30 -6.98 -16.92
CA ALA A 170 -17.21 -5.56 -16.65
C ALA A 170 -17.00 -5.31 -15.15
N PHE A 171 -16.29 -4.24 -14.82
CA PHE A 171 -16.08 -3.82 -13.43
C PHE A 171 -17.44 -3.60 -12.72
N PRO A 172 -17.64 -4.15 -11.50
CA PRO A 172 -18.91 -4.06 -10.79
C PRO A 172 -19.29 -2.61 -10.49
N ASN A 173 -20.54 -2.25 -10.83
CA ASN A 173 -21.13 -0.94 -10.53
C ASN A 173 -22.60 -1.09 -10.11
N PRO A 174 -22.98 -0.86 -8.84
CA PRO A 174 -22.06 -0.48 -7.73
C PRO A 174 -21.01 -1.55 -7.42
N ILE A 175 -19.96 -1.19 -6.68
CA ILE A 175 -18.77 -2.03 -6.46
C ILE A 175 -19.09 -3.39 -5.82
N ASP A 176 -20.14 -3.46 -5.01
CA ASP A 176 -20.65 -4.66 -4.33
C ASP A 176 -21.71 -5.44 -5.13
N ALA A 177 -22.00 -5.02 -6.38
CA ALA A 177 -22.96 -5.70 -7.24
C ALA A 177 -22.53 -7.16 -7.49
N PRO A 178 -23.47 -8.11 -7.58
CA PRO A 178 -23.18 -9.48 -7.99
C PRO A 178 -22.48 -9.53 -9.34
N VAL A 179 -21.42 -10.33 -9.46
CA VAL A 179 -20.66 -10.50 -10.69
C VAL A 179 -20.48 -11.99 -11.01
N GLU A 180 -20.54 -12.32 -12.29
CA GLU A 180 -20.07 -13.61 -12.78
C GLU A 180 -18.57 -13.55 -13.01
N VAL A 181 -17.89 -14.61 -12.60
CA VAL A 181 -16.43 -14.67 -12.64
C VAL A 181 -15.95 -15.92 -13.35
N GLU A 182 -14.87 -15.77 -14.09
CA GLU A 182 -14.13 -16.89 -14.67
C GLU A 182 -12.64 -16.77 -14.30
N VAL A 183 -11.94 -17.90 -14.26
CA VAL A 183 -10.52 -17.94 -13.90
C VAL A 183 -9.70 -18.28 -15.14
N TYR A 184 -8.70 -17.44 -15.41
CA TYR A 184 -7.78 -17.65 -16.53
C TYR A 184 -6.34 -17.64 -16.06
N ASP A 185 -5.50 -18.47 -16.69
CA ASP A 185 -4.05 -18.40 -16.53
C ASP A 185 -3.54 -17.03 -16.99
N ALA A 186 -2.51 -16.50 -16.32
CA ALA A 186 -2.02 -15.15 -16.56
C ALA A 186 -1.50 -14.89 -17.99
N ASP A 187 -1.10 -15.95 -18.70
CA ASP A 187 -0.65 -15.91 -20.09
C ASP A 187 -1.77 -16.19 -21.11
N LYS A 188 -3.04 -16.35 -20.65
CA LYS A 188 -4.20 -16.72 -21.49
C LYS A 188 -5.43 -15.86 -21.19
N MET A 189 -5.25 -14.64 -20.72
CA MET A 189 -6.36 -13.74 -20.42
C MET A 189 -7.08 -13.31 -21.71
N PRO A 190 -8.43 -13.40 -21.77
CA PRO A 190 -9.21 -12.93 -22.91
C PRO A 190 -9.15 -11.43 -23.07
N ALA A 191 -9.25 -10.94 -24.31
CA ALA A 191 -9.17 -9.52 -24.63
C ALA A 191 -10.36 -8.68 -24.14
N ASP A 192 -11.50 -9.33 -23.92
CA ASP A 192 -12.80 -8.72 -23.57
C ASP A 192 -13.13 -8.81 -22.08
N ARG A 193 -12.23 -9.29 -21.26
CA ARG A 193 -12.40 -9.48 -19.81
C ARG A 193 -11.48 -8.58 -19.00
N GLU A 194 -11.90 -8.27 -17.77
CA GLU A 194 -11.13 -7.47 -16.81
C GLU A 194 -10.77 -8.28 -15.57
N GLY A 195 -9.50 -8.26 -15.20
CA GLY A 195 -9.01 -8.94 -14.00
C GLY A 195 -9.30 -8.15 -12.73
N CYS A 196 -9.98 -8.80 -11.77
CA CYS A 196 -10.44 -8.16 -10.54
C CYS A 196 -9.98 -8.81 -9.24
N ASP A 197 -9.43 -10.05 -9.31
CA ASP A 197 -8.80 -10.70 -8.15
C ASP A 197 -7.76 -11.73 -8.63
N ILE A 198 -6.95 -12.23 -7.72
CA ILE A 198 -6.02 -13.33 -7.97
C ILE A 198 -6.75 -14.67 -7.99
N GLY A 199 -6.37 -15.55 -8.93
CA GLY A 199 -6.94 -16.87 -9.05
C GLY A 199 -6.45 -17.88 -8.00
N PRO A 200 -7.04 -19.10 -7.97
CA PRO A 200 -6.72 -20.13 -6.96
C PRO A 200 -5.26 -20.58 -6.95
N LYS A 201 -4.60 -20.65 -8.12
CA LYS A 201 -3.19 -21.02 -8.23
C LYS A 201 -2.30 -19.95 -7.60
N THR A 202 -2.63 -18.69 -7.84
CA THR A 202 -1.93 -17.53 -7.24
C THR A 202 -2.17 -17.47 -5.74
N GLN A 203 -3.39 -17.72 -5.27
CA GLN A 203 -3.71 -17.80 -3.84
C GLN A 203 -2.83 -18.83 -3.13
N ALA A 204 -2.68 -20.03 -3.71
CA ALA A 204 -1.81 -21.07 -3.18
C ALA A 204 -0.33 -20.65 -3.18
N LEU A 205 0.15 -20.08 -4.30
CA LEU A 205 1.52 -19.59 -4.44
C LEU A 205 1.88 -18.53 -3.38
N PHE A 206 0.99 -17.55 -3.18
CA PHE A 206 1.20 -16.47 -2.23
C PHE A 206 1.08 -16.97 -0.79
N ALA A 207 0.11 -17.84 -0.51
CA ALA A 207 -0.05 -18.47 0.80
C ALA A 207 1.20 -19.28 1.19
N ASP A 208 1.80 -20.02 0.28
CA ASP A 208 3.01 -20.81 0.55
C ASP A 208 4.23 -19.91 0.83
N ALA A 209 4.38 -18.80 0.13
CA ALA A 209 5.41 -17.82 0.43
C ALA A 209 5.22 -17.21 1.83
N VAL A 210 3.99 -16.84 2.18
CA VAL A 210 3.62 -16.25 3.48
C VAL A 210 3.88 -17.24 4.63
N LYS A 211 3.51 -18.51 4.48
CA LYS A 211 3.72 -19.54 5.52
C LYS A 211 5.19 -19.73 5.92
N THR A 212 6.12 -19.43 5.05
CA THR A 212 7.56 -19.55 5.34
C THR A 212 8.15 -18.31 6.00
N ALA A 213 7.42 -17.19 6.00
CA ALA A 213 7.90 -15.91 6.50
C ALA A 213 8.03 -15.87 8.02
N LYS A 214 9.00 -15.09 8.50
CA LYS A 214 9.16 -14.69 9.91
C LYS A 214 8.77 -13.23 10.13
N THR A 215 8.87 -12.41 9.09
CA THR A 215 8.38 -11.03 9.04
C THR A 215 7.54 -10.87 7.78
N VAL A 216 6.38 -10.25 7.92
CA VAL A 216 5.53 -9.85 6.79
C VAL A 216 5.13 -8.39 6.94
N VAL A 217 5.29 -7.62 5.86
CA VAL A 217 4.71 -6.28 5.72
C VAL A 217 3.75 -6.33 4.54
N TRP A 218 2.50 -5.96 4.76
CA TRP A 218 1.45 -6.01 3.74
C TRP A 218 0.76 -4.65 3.59
N ASN A 219 0.73 -4.16 2.34
CA ASN A 219 0.02 -2.94 1.97
C ASN A 219 -0.82 -3.13 0.71
N GLY A 220 -2.12 -2.98 0.82
CA GLY A 220 -3.10 -3.04 -0.27
C GLY A 220 -3.64 -4.44 -0.57
N PRO A 221 -4.90 -4.54 -1.06
CA PRO A 221 -5.59 -5.80 -1.31
C PRO A 221 -5.07 -6.50 -2.58
N MET A 222 -5.42 -7.79 -2.70
CA MET A 222 -5.08 -8.61 -3.86
C MET A 222 -6.09 -8.50 -5.00
N GLY A 223 -7.30 -8.00 -4.71
CA GLY A 223 -8.39 -7.81 -5.66
C GLY A 223 -9.36 -6.72 -5.20
N VAL A 224 -10.53 -6.66 -5.81
CA VAL A 224 -11.62 -5.73 -5.45
C VAL A 224 -12.33 -6.26 -4.20
N PHE A 225 -11.68 -6.08 -3.04
CA PHE A 225 -12.09 -6.71 -1.78
C PHE A 225 -13.42 -6.20 -1.21
N GLU A 226 -13.90 -5.06 -1.68
CA GLU A 226 -15.23 -4.51 -1.38
C GLU A 226 -16.36 -5.37 -1.96
N ASN A 227 -16.07 -6.14 -3.02
CA ASN A 227 -17.01 -7.09 -3.60
C ASN A 227 -16.80 -8.48 -2.98
N PRO A 228 -17.83 -9.09 -2.35
CA PRO A 228 -17.69 -10.39 -1.69
C PRO A 228 -17.16 -11.51 -2.60
N THR A 229 -17.51 -11.49 -3.90
CA THR A 229 -17.05 -12.49 -4.88
C THR A 229 -15.58 -12.30 -5.23
N LEU A 230 -15.09 -11.04 -5.24
CA LEU A 230 -13.74 -10.64 -5.65
C LEU A 230 -12.78 -10.43 -4.47
N ALA A 231 -13.24 -10.73 -3.24
CA ALA A 231 -12.45 -10.64 -2.01
C ALA A 231 -11.66 -11.93 -1.69
N ALA A 232 -11.91 -13.00 -2.45
CA ALA A 232 -11.39 -14.33 -2.13
C ALA A 232 -9.86 -14.39 -2.08
N GLY A 233 -9.17 -13.71 -2.98
CA GLY A 233 -7.72 -13.64 -3.03
C GLY A 233 -7.13 -12.92 -1.80
N THR A 234 -7.68 -11.78 -1.44
CA THR A 234 -7.28 -11.03 -0.24
C THR A 234 -7.50 -11.87 1.03
N LEU A 235 -8.66 -12.52 1.14
CA LEU A 235 -8.98 -13.39 2.28
C LEU A 235 -8.08 -14.63 2.35
N ALA A 236 -7.69 -15.21 1.22
CA ALA A 236 -6.79 -16.36 1.19
C ALA A 236 -5.41 -16.00 1.76
N VAL A 237 -4.85 -14.86 1.38
CA VAL A 237 -3.57 -14.35 1.93
C VAL A 237 -3.72 -14.03 3.41
N ALA A 238 -4.80 -13.36 3.82
CA ALA A 238 -5.06 -13.05 5.23
C ALA A 238 -5.18 -14.32 6.10
N LYS A 239 -5.87 -15.36 5.62
CA LYS A 239 -5.97 -16.65 6.31
C LYS A 239 -4.62 -17.35 6.41
N ALA A 240 -3.77 -17.27 5.38
CA ALA A 240 -2.42 -17.82 5.43
C ALA A 240 -1.57 -17.13 6.50
N LEU A 241 -1.69 -15.80 6.64
CA LEU A 241 -1.04 -15.02 7.71
C LEU A 241 -1.54 -15.43 9.09
N ALA A 242 -2.86 -15.54 9.27
CA ALA A 242 -3.47 -15.93 10.54
C ALA A 242 -3.06 -17.35 11.00
N ALA A 243 -2.69 -18.22 10.06
CA ALA A 243 -2.25 -19.57 10.36
C ALA A 243 -0.78 -19.66 10.85
N VAL A 244 -0.03 -18.55 10.80
CA VAL A 244 1.39 -18.49 11.19
C VAL A 244 1.50 -17.83 12.55
N SER A 245 1.68 -18.62 13.61
CA SER A 245 1.61 -18.20 15.02
C SER A 245 2.69 -17.20 15.48
N TYR A 246 3.71 -16.97 14.69
CA TYR A 246 4.86 -16.11 15.00
C TYR A 246 4.94 -14.86 14.08
N THR A 247 3.96 -14.65 13.22
CA THR A 247 3.89 -13.49 12.33
C THR A 247 3.05 -12.40 12.99
N HIS A 248 3.60 -11.21 13.12
CA HIS A 248 2.90 -10.01 13.56
C HIS A 248 2.66 -9.09 12.35
N LEU A 249 1.42 -8.64 12.22
CA LEU A 249 0.96 -7.71 11.18
C LEU A 249 1.01 -6.28 11.70
#